data_41d456c3d7c5220107b24c78dcaa9d0b
#
_entry.id   41d456c3d7c5220107b24c78dcaa9d0b
#
_cell.length_a   1.000
_cell.length_b   1.000
_cell.length_c   1.000
_cell.angle_alpha   90.00
_cell.angle_beta   90.00
_cell.angle_gamma   90.00
#
_symmetry.space_group_name_H-M   'P 1'
#
loop_
_entity.id
_entity.type
_entity.pdbx_description
1 polymer ?
#
loop_
_entity_poly.entity_id
_entity_poly.type
_entity_poly.pdbx_seq_one_letter_code
_entity_poly.pdbx_strand_id
1 'polypeptide(L)' 'MRLIVESLERLYKAGKINDTVLRLRVKKGTITKEEFTYITGKPF' A
#
# COMPACT_ATOMS: atom_id res chain seq x y z
N MET A 1 -5.99 -8.46 -7.94
CA MET A 1 -5.05 -8.04 -6.89
C MET A 1 -5.44 -8.72 -5.58
N ARG A 2 -4.50 -8.95 -4.66
CA ARG A 2 -4.80 -9.66 -3.41
C ARG A 2 -5.73 -8.83 -2.52
N LEU A 3 -6.49 -9.51 -1.66
CA LEU A 3 -7.44 -8.85 -0.78
C LEU A 3 -6.76 -7.83 0.14
N ILE A 4 -5.56 -8.15 0.66
CA ILE A 4 -4.83 -7.23 1.54
C ILE A 4 -4.51 -5.93 0.80
N VAL A 5 -4.17 -6.01 -0.48
CA VAL A 5 -3.86 -4.83 -1.28
C VAL A 5 -5.10 -3.97 -1.46
N GLU A 6 -6.24 -4.59 -1.72
CA GLU A 6 -7.50 -3.85 -1.87
C GLU A 6 -7.90 -3.16 -0.57
N SER A 7 -7.71 -3.82 0.56
CA SER A 7 -8.00 -3.24 1.87
C SER A 7 -7.11 -2.03 2.14
N LEU A 8 -5.81 -2.16 1.86
CA LEU A 8 -4.86 -1.06 2.06
C LEU A 8 -5.16 0.11 1.12
N GLU A 9 -5.53 -0.20 -0.13
CA GLU A 9 -5.90 0.84 -1.07
C GLU A 9 -7.08 1.65 -0.58
N ARG A 10 -8.10 0.97 -0.06
CA ARG A 10 -9.29 1.63 0.47
C ARG A 10 -8.93 2.53 1.64
N LEU A 11 -8.10 2.05 2.58
CA LEU A 11 -7.68 2.84 3.73
C LEU A 11 -6.86 4.04 3.30
N TYR A 12 -5.99 3.86 2.31
CA TYR A 12 -5.15 4.95 1.81
C TYR A 12 -6.01 6.06 1.19
N LYS A 13 -6.97 5.68 0.34
CA LYS A 13 -7.84 6.66 -0.32
C LYS A 13 -8.76 7.36 0.68
N ALA A 14 -9.10 6.68 1.77
CA ALA A 14 -9.92 7.26 2.83
C ALA A 14 -9.12 8.17 3.77
N GLY A 15 -7.80 8.27 3.57
CA GLY A 15 -6.96 9.10 4.42
C GLY A 15 -6.65 8.50 5.77
N LYS A 16 -6.88 7.20 5.95
CA LYS A 16 -6.67 6.54 7.24
C LYS A 16 -5.25 6.02 7.43
N ILE A 17 -4.52 5.85 6.33
CA ILE A 17 -3.10 5.47 6.36
C ILE A 17 -2.37 6.34 5.34
N ASN A 18 -1.03 6.38 5.47
CA ASN A 18 -0.20 7.22 4.59
C ASN A 18 0.91 6.39 3.94
N ASP A 19 1.75 7.06 3.15
CA ASP A 19 2.85 6.41 2.44
C ASP A 19 3.80 5.69 3.39
N THR A 20 4.06 6.27 4.57
CA THR A 20 4.98 5.67 5.55
C THR A 20 4.48 4.30 5.99
N VAL A 21 3.18 4.17 6.23
CA VAL A 21 2.58 2.90 6.63
C VAL A 21 2.74 1.88 5.51
N LEU A 22 2.48 2.28 4.26
CA LEU A 22 2.60 1.37 3.12
C LEU A 22 4.04 0.95 2.87
N ARG A 23 5.00 1.88 3.03
CA ARG A 23 6.41 1.54 2.89
C ARG A 23 6.83 0.53 3.93
N LEU A 24 6.31 0.65 5.15
CA LEU A 24 6.60 -0.32 6.20
C LEU A 24 6.05 -1.69 5.84
N ARG A 25 4.87 -1.74 5.23
CA ARG A 25 4.30 -3.02 4.75
C ARG A 25 5.18 -3.68 3.71
N VAL A 26 5.77 -2.88 2.81
CA VAL A 26 6.71 -3.41 1.82
C VAL A 26 7.93 -4.00 2.52
N LYS A 27 8.48 -3.30 3.50
CA LYS A 27 9.65 -3.78 4.24
C LYS A 27 9.38 -5.07 4.97
N LYS A 28 8.17 -5.23 5.50
CA LYS A 28 7.77 -6.45 6.21
C LYS A 28 7.41 -7.60 5.25
N GLY A 29 7.34 -7.32 3.95
CA GLY A 29 7.00 -8.34 2.97
C GLY A 29 5.51 -8.60 2.84
N THR A 30 4.67 -7.76 3.48
CA THR A 30 3.22 -7.92 3.38
C THR A 30 2.71 -7.59 1.99
N ILE A 31 3.30 -6.56 1.36
CA ILE A 31 3.00 -6.19 -0.02
C ILE A 31 4.31 -5.99 -0.77
N THR A 32 4.23 -5.95 -2.11
CA THR A 32 5.41 -5.73 -2.94
C THR A 32 5.55 -4.26 -3.29
N LYS A 33 6.71 -3.88 -3.86
CA LYS A 33 6.92 -2.53 -4.36
C LYS A 33 5.92 -2.17 -5.45
N GLU A 34 5.63 -3.13 -6.31
CA GLU A 34 4.64 -2.93 -7.37
C GLU A 34 3.26 -2.65 -6.77
N GLU A 35 2.91 -3.35 -5.70
CA GLU A 35 1.63 -3.14 -5.04
C GLU A 35 1.58 -1.78 -4.36
N PHE A 36 2.70 -1.33 -3.79
CA PHE A 36 2.79 0.02 -3.24
C PHE A 36 2.50 1.05 -4.32
N THR A 37 3.14 0.91 -5.49
CA THR A 37 2.92 1.81 -6.61
C THR A 37 1.46 1.79 -7.07
N TYR A 38 0.87 0.60 -7.11
CA TYR A 38 -0.54 0.46 -7.48
C TYR A 38 -1.45 1.24 -6.53
N ILE A 39 -1.18 1.16 -5.24
CA ILE A 39 -2.03 1.81 -4.22
C ILE A 39 -1.86 3.32 -4.22
N THR A 40 -0.63 3.79 -4.27
CA THR A 40 -0.33 5.21 -4.09
C THR A 40 -0.25 5.99 -5.40
N GLY A 41 0.01 5.30 -6.51
CA GLY A 41 0.30 5.95 -7.77
C GLY A 41 1.68 6.58 -7.82
N LYS A 42 2.54 6.25 -6.86
CA LYS A 42 3.89 6.80 -6.76
C LYS A 42 4.92 5.68 -6.80
N PRO A 43 6.12 5.93 -7.35
CA PRO A 43 7.19 4.91 -7.32
C PRO A 43 7.66 4.69 -5.89
N PHE A 44 8.05 3.45 -5.60
CA PHE A 44 8.60 3.14 -4.28
C PHE A 44 10.00 3.72 -4.15
#